data_0f8bf936395077922ad9f059f792c4d0
#
_entry.id   0f8bf936395077922ad9f059f792c4d0
#
_cell.length_a   1.000
_cell.length_b   1.000
_cell.length_c   1.000
_cell.angle_alpha   90.00
_cell.angle_beta   90.00
_cell.angle_gamma   90.00
#
_symmetry.space_group_name_H-M   'P 1'
#
loop_
_entity.id
_entity.type
_entity.pdbx_description
1 polymer ?
#
loop_
_entity_poly.entity_id
_entity_poly.type
_entity_poly.pdbx_seq_one_letter_code
_entity_poly.pdbx_strand_id
1 'polypeptide(L)' 'MAVKFLEDVIPLTDMKVNPGKVVKRTQESHRPVLLTSRGRGIAVVQSLEDFERAEEERAFMRAVVE' A
#
# COMPACT_ATOMS: atom_id res chain seq x y z
N MET A 1 -1.60 -6.89 11.02
CA MET A 1 -1.80 -6.49 9.62
C MET A 1 -1.87 -4.99 9.50
N ALA A 2 -1.17 -4.46 8.54
CA ALA A 2 -1.15 -3.02 8.32
C ALA A 2 -2.34 -2.51 7.51
N VAL A 3 -2.96 -3.35 6.70
CA VAL A 3 -4.07 -2.96 5.84
C VAL A 3 -5.39 -3.04 6.59
N LYS A 4 -6.13 -1.94 6.54
CA LYS A 4 -7.49 -1.88 7.09
C LYS A 4 -8.44 -1.68 5.92
N PHE A 5 -9.02 -2.74 5.43
CA PHE A 5 -9.78 -2.70 4.17
C PHE A 5 -10.96 -1.72 4.18
N LEU A 6 -11.51 -1.42 5.35
CA LEU A 6 -12.59 -0.43 5.43
C LEU A 6 -12.10 1.02 5.33
N GLU A 7 -10.85 1.28 5.73
CA GLU A 7 -10.28 2.63 5.75
C GLU A 7 -9.33 2.89 4.58
N ASP A 8 -8.67 1.84 4.12
CA ASP A 8 -7.58 1.95 3.15
C ASP A 8 -7.95 1.40 1.78
N VAL A 9 -9.23 1.48 1.43
CA VAL A 9 -9.74 1.06 0.13
C VAL A 9 -10.12 2.29 -0.68
N ILE A 10 -9.59 2.39 -1.89
CA ILE A 10 -9.87 3.53 -2.76
C ILE A 10 -10.21 2.99 -4.16
N PRO A 11 -11.35 3.43 -4.74
CA PRO A 11 -11.66 3.07 -6.13
C PRO A 11 -10.61 3.60 -7.10
N LEU A 12 -10.34 2.83 -8.15
CA LEU A 12 -9.39 3.24 -9.17
C LEU A 12 -9.74 4.58 -9.80
N THR A 13 -11.02 4.88 -9.91
CA THR A 13 -11.47 6.17 -10.45
C THR A 13 -10.99 7.35 -9.62
N ASP A 14 -10.95 7.21 -8.31
CA ASP A 14 -10.43 8.27 -7.42
C ASP A 14 -8.94 8.46 -7.62
N MET A 15 -8.20 7.36 -7.81
CA MET A 15 -6.78 7.41 -8.10
C MET A 15 -6.49 8.14 -9.41
N LYS A 16 -7.33 7.93 -10.43
CA LYS A 16 -7.18 8.59 -11.73
C LYS A 16 -7.44 10.09 -11.63
N VAL A 17 -8.38 10.50 -10.78
CA VAL A 17 -8.72 11.92 -10.61
C VAL A 17 -7.61 12.66 -9.88
N ASN A 18 -7.08 12.08 -8.81
CA ASN A 18 -6.07 12.76 -8.01
C ASN A 18 -5.06 11.76 -7.44
N PRO A 19 -4.11 11.31 -8.28
CA PRO A 19 -3.11 10.33 -7.83
C PRO A 19 -2.21 10.87 -6.71
N GLY A 20 -1.89 12.16 -6.73
CA GLY A 20 -1.03 12.75 -5.70
C GLY A 20 -1.62 12.66 -4.31
N LYS A 21 -2.94 12.81 -4.19
CA LYS A 21 -3.64 12.69 -2.91
C LYS A 21 -3.53 11.27 -2.35
N VAL A 22 -3.67 10.28 -3.20
CA VAL A 22 -3.57 8.88 -2.79
C VAL A 22 -2.17 8.55 -2.32
N VAL A 23 -1.16 8.97 -3.08
CA VAL A 23 0.24 8.77 -2.72
C VAL A 23 0.56 9.44 -1.39
N LYS A 24 0.13 10.69 -1.21
CA LYS A 24 0.35 11.42 0.04
C LYS A 24 -0.29 10.69 1.22
N ARG A 25 -1.48 10.14 1.04
CA ARG A 25 -2.16 9.39 2.08
C ARG A 25 -1.33 8.18 2.53
N THR A 26 -0.73 7.45 1.58
CA THR A 26 0.12 6.31 1.94
C THR A 26 1.37 6.74 2.68
N GLN A 27 1.95 7.90 2.31
CA GLN A 27 3.14 8.42 2.96
C GLN A 27 2.85 8.87 4.40
N GLU A 28 1.70 9.49 4.62
CA GLU A 28 1.33 10.00 5.94
C GLU A 28 0.86 8.90 6.88
N SER A 29 0.10 7.94 6.38
CA SER A 29 -0.45 6.87 7.20
C SER A 29 0.51 5.71 7.42
N HIS A 30 1.51 5.56 6.56
CA HIS A 30 2.42 4.40 6.54
C HIS A 30 1.68 3.08 6.36
N ARG A 31 0.51 3.13 5.71
CA ARG A 31 -0.29 1.95 5.41
C ARG A 31 -0.55 1.86 3.92
N PRO A 32 -0.54 0.65 3.37
CA PRO A 32 -0.88 0.47 1.96
C PRO A 32 -2.36 0.76 1.72
N VAL A 33 -2.67 1.17 0.51
CA VAL A 33 -4.03 1.43 0.05
C VAL A 33 -4.38 0.38 -1.00
N LEU A 34 -5.52 -0.27 -0.83
CA LEU A 34 -6.03 -1.22 -1.81
C LEU A 34 -6.82 -0.45 -2.87
N LEU A 35 -6.41 -0.59 -4.12
CA LEU A 35 -7.16 -0.03 -5.24
C LEU A 35 -8.16 -1.06 -5.73
N THR A 36 -9.38 -0.62 -5.96
CA THR A 36 -10.45 -1.49 -6.43
C THR A 36 -11.00 -1.02 -7.76
N SER A 37 -11.52 -1.95 -8.52
CA SER A 37 -12.25 -1.67 -9.75
C SER A 37 -13.41 -2.65 -9.82
N ARG A 38 -14.61 -2.14 -10.00
CA ARG A 38 -15.83 -2.95 -10.11
C ARG A 38 -15.98 -3.90 -8.92
N GLY A 39 -15.69 -3.41 -7.71
CA GLY A 39 -15.81 -4.18 -6.48
C GLY A 39 -14.71 -5.20 -6.23
N ARG A 40 -13.65 -5.19 -7.02
CA ARG A 40 -12.52 -6.11 -6.86
C ARG A 40 -11.24 -5.37 -6.55
N GLY A 41 -10.43 -5.92 -5.67
CA GLY A 41 -9.08 -5.42 -5.43
C GLY A 41 -8.21 -5.75 -6.63
N ILE A 42 -7.54 -4.74 -7.18
CA ILE A 42 -6.72 -4.91 -8.40
C ILE A 42 -5.25 -4.53 -8.16
N ALA A 43 -4.96 -3.73 -7.15
CA ALA A 43 -3.60 -3.28 -6.92
C ALA A 43 -3.46 -2.74 -5.51
N VAL A 44 -2.22 -2.60 -5.08
CA VAL A 44 -1.89 -1.98 -3.79
C VAL A 44 -0.94 -0.82 -4.06
N VAL A 45 -1.22 0.32 -3.43
CA VAL A 45 -0.33 1.48 -3.48
C VAL A 45 0.32 1.61 -2.11
N GLN A 46 1.63 1.70 -2.10
CA GLN A 46 2.41 1.79 -0.88
C GLN A 46 3.50 2.83 -1.08
N SER A 47 3.87 3.56 -0.01
CA SER A 47 4.98 4.49 -0.11
C SER A 47 6.28 3.72 -0.36
N LEU A 48 7.20 4.34 -1.09
CA LEU A 48 8.49 3.70 -1.37
C LEU A 48 9.26 3.40 -0.08
N GLU A 49 9.19 4.31 0.88
CA GLU A 49 9.84 4.11 2.18
C GLU A 49 9.33 2.85 2.88
N ASP A 50 8.01 2.67 2.91
CA ASP A 50 7.42 1.51 3.58
C ASP A 50 7.71 0.22 2.81
N PHE A 51 7.70 0.29 1.48
CA PHE A 51 8.05 -0.85 0.65
C PHE A 51 9.49 -1.30 0.90
N GLU A 52 10.42 -0.35 0.92
CA GLU A 52 11.84 -0.67 1.16
C GLU A 52 12.06 -1.24 2.55
N ARG A 53 11.38 -0.69 3.55
CA ARG A 53 11.46 -1.22 4.90
C ARG A 53 10.99 -2.66 4.98
N ALA A 54 9.87 -2.97 4.33
CA ALA A 54 9.34 -4.33 4.28
C ALA A 54 10.31 -5.28 3.57
N GLU A 55 10.95 -4.82 2.50
CA GLU A 55 11.93 -5.64 1.79
C GLU A 55 13.17 -5.91 2.66
N GLU A 56 13.63 -4.91 3.40
CA GLU A 56 14.74 -5.08 4.32
C GLU A 56 14.42 -6.09 5.42
N GLU A 57 13.21 -6.00 5.98
CA GLU A 57 12.76 -6.94 6.99
C GLU A 57 12.69 -8.36 6.45
N ARG A 58 12.17 -8.53 5.24
CA ARG A 58 12.11 -9.85 4.59
C ARG A 58 13.50 -10.41 4.35
N ALA A 59 14.40 -9.59 3.87
CA ALA A 59 15.78 -10.00 3.60
C ALA A 59 16.47 -10.43 4.90
N PHE A 60 16.26 -9.68 5.98
CA PHE A 60 16.82 -10.03 7.29
C PHE A 60 16.26 -11.36 7.80
N MET A 61 14.94 -11.52 7.73
CA MET A 61 14.30 -12.76 8.19
C MET A 61 14.75 -13.97 7.39
N ARG A 62 14.91 -13.80 6.07
CA ARG A 62 15.39 -14.87 5.21
C ARG A 62 16.81 -15.28 5.59
N ALA A 63 17.68 -14.32 5.86
CA ALA A 63 19.06 -14.60 6.25
C ALA A 63 19.15 -15.33 7.60
N VAL A 64 18.25 -15.01 8.52
CA VAL A 64 18.21 -15.64 9.83
C VAL A 64 17.68 -17.07 9.76
N VAL A 65 16.67 -17.29 8.94
CA VAL A 65 16.00 -18.60 8.84
C VAL A 65 16.80 -19.60 8.01
N GLU A 66 17.47 -19.13 6.98
CA GLU A 66 18.31 -19.98 6.14
C GLU A 66 19.65 -20.26 6.78
#